data_89beaa9038af543ad1c09852593b01ac
#
_entry.id   89beaa9038af543ad1c09852593b01ac
#
_cell.length_a   1.000
_cell.length_b   1.000
_cell.length_c   1.000
_cell.angle_alpha   90.00
_cell.angle_beta   90.00
_cell.angle_gamma   90.00
#
_symmetry.space_group_name_H-M   'P 1'
#
loop_
_entity.id
_entity.type
_entity.pdbx_description
1 polymer ?
#
loop_
_entity_poly.entity_id
_entity_poly.type
_entity_poly.pdbx_seq_one_letter_code
_entity_poly.pdbx_strand_id
1 'polypeptide(L)'
;DWRYQILLIVGTGEGYYSPKRFWLVAALAVNLLVLGFYKYQGFLAENVNRALGEEFIAELNLALPIGISFFTLQAITYVVDVYRGEVKVQKNPLYLGMYIAMFPQLVAGPIVRYADIEHEIDNRRATLEGFAQGLRLFCVGLGKKVLLANTAGVLADSLLPREAAEIGFIGCFSGVAAYTFQIYFDFSGYSDMAIGLGKMMGFEYPRNFNYPYTSKSATEFWRRWHMSLGGFFRDYVYIPLGGNRVSTPRFVLNTMIVWGLTGIWHGAAWNFLLWGLYWGALILLEKFFVMKVLDRLPRLVSHIWCIVLFFFGWLLFAVTGLTNVGEWFCAMFGAYGWLGTSTLWELQSWSYVSLVPIFIVGSLPWAPWLRKKIQAWAEGDPHRIIVAAPQKGNTAVPPCQVVCEGPVPAGRARVVTAVNVLADVALLAVFVLSCMSVVSSSYNPFIYFQF
;
A
#
# COMPACT_ATOMS: atom_id res chain seq x y z
N ASP A 1 16.64 18.04 -8.40
CA ASP A 1 17.72 18.91 -7.90
C ASP A 1 18.91 18.02 -7.52
N TRP A 2 20.10 18.29 -8.12
CA TRP A 2 21.34 17.51 -7.93
C TRP A 2 21.78 17.39 -6.46
N ARG A 3 21.40 18.34 -5.59
CA ARG A 3 21.69 18.33 -4.15
C ARG A 3 21.06 17.12 -3.45
N TYR A 4 19.88 16.71 -3.87
CA TYR A 4 19.19 15.55 -3.34
C TYR A 4 19.82 14.23 -3.79
N GLN A 5 20.38 14.20 -5.01
CA GLN A 5 21.12 13.02 -5.50
C GLN A 5 22.44 12.81 -4.73
N ILE A 6 23.10 13.88 -4.32
CA ILE A 6 24.31 13.78 -3.48
C ILE A 6 23.98 13.23 -2.09
N LEU A 7 22.88 13.69 -1.46
CA LEU A 7 22.42 13.15 -0.17
C LEU A 7 22.09 11.66 -0.26
N LEU A 8 21.52 11.23 -1.37
CA LEU A 8 21.23 9.83 -1.71
C LEU A 8 22.51 8.98 -1.74
N ILE A 9 23.55 9.47 -2.42
CA ILE A 9 24.85 8.77 -2.59
C ILE A 9 25.64 8.72 -1.27
N VAL A 10 25.65 9.81 -0.51
CA VAL A 10 26.37 9.87 0.78
C VAL A 10 25.73 8.94 1.80
N GLY A 11 24.38 8.93 1.91
CA GLY A 11 23.68 8.05 2.86
C GLY A 11 23.83 6.54 2.58
N THR A 12 24.18 6.16 1.34
CA THR A 12 24.37 4.75 0.96
C THR A 12 25.85 4.35 0.85
N GLY A 13 26.75 5.32 0.62
CA GLY A 13 28.18 5.07 0.48
C GLY A 13 28.87 4.53 1.74
N GLU A 14 28.29 4.75 2.91
CA GLU A 14 28.84 4.28 4.19
C GLU A 14 28.76 2.77 4.37
N GLY A 15 27.79 2.07 3.76
CA GLY A 15 27.70 0.60 3.71
C GLY A 15 28.86 -0.06 2.97
N TYR A 16 29.63 0.71 2.20
CA TYR A 16 30.73 0.21 1.39
C TYR A 16 31.97 -0.21 2.21
N TYR A 17 32.16 0.32 3.44
CA TYR A 17 33.46 0.25 4.11
C TYR A 17 33.66 -0.82 5.18
N SER A 18 32.64 -1.43 5.77
CA SER A 18 32.83 -2.59 6.68
C SER A 18 31.56 -3.01 7.43
N PRO A 19 31.37 -4.29 7.78
CA PRO A 19 30.25 -4.76 8.63
C PRO A 19 30.44 -4.42 10.12
N LYS A 20 31.16 -3.34 10.47
CA LYS A 20 31.31 -2.89 11.85
C LYS A 20 30.05 -2.19 12.33
N ARG A 21 29.61 -2.52 13.54
CA ARG A 21 28.44 -1.92 14.20
C ARG A 21 28.46 -0.38 14.20
N PHE A 22 29.65 0.21 14.29
CA PHE A 22 29.78 1.67 14.23
C PHE A 22 29.28 2.25 12.91
N TRP A 23 29.68 1.67 11.77
CA TRP A 23 29.26 2.15 10.44
C TRP A 23 27.76 1.93 10.20
N LEU A 24 27.19 0.82 10.69
CA LEU A 24 25.74 0.63 10.66
C LEU A 24 25.01 1.76 11.41
N VAL A 25 25.44 2.05 12.65
CA VAL A 25 24.80 3.11 13.46
C VAL A 25 24.98 4.47 12.81
N ALA A 26 26.17 4.78 12.27
CA ALA A 26 26.43 6.04 11.57
C ALA A 26 25.54 6.20 10.34
N ALA A 27 25.45 5.17 9.48
CA ALA A 27 24.60 5.20 8.30
C ALA A 27 23.11 5.35 8.65
N LEU A 28 22.61 4.62 9.64
CA LEU A 28 21.24 4.77 10.12
C LEU A 28 20.99 6.17 10.67
N ALA A 29 21.92 6.71 11.47
CA ALA A 29 21.82 8.04 12.03
C ALA A 29 21.76 9.12 10.95
N VAL A 30 22.66 9.07 9.96
CA VAL A 30 22.67 10.03 8.84
C VAL A 30 21.35 9.99 8.07
N ASN A 31 20.87 8.81 7.67
CA ASN A 31 19.63 8.68 6.93
C ASN A 31 18.42 9.20 7.73
N LEU A 32 18.33 8.87 9.03
CA LEU A 32 17.25 9.32 9.90
C LEU A 32 17.33 10.81 10.22
N LEU A 33 18.54 11.38 10.39
CA LEU A 33 18.72 12.81 10.63
C LEU A 33 18.36 13.64 9.39
N VAL A 34 18.72 13.17 8.19
CA VAL A 34 18.34 13.84 6.94
C VAL A 34 16.83 13.81 6.77
N LEU A 35 16.18 12.64 6.95
CA LEU A 35 14.72 12.55 6.94
C LEU A 35 14.09 13.44 8.01
N GLY A 36 14.65 13.43 9.24
CA GLY A 36 14.20 14.23 10.36
C GLY A 36 14.26 15.72 10.08
N PHE A 37 15.36 16.18 9.52
CA PHE A 37 15.57 17.58 9.19
C PHE A 37 14.57 18.08 8.12
N TYR A 38 14.40 17.35 7.02
CA TYR A 38 13.50 17.80 5.96
C TYR A 38 12.03 17.63 6.29
N LYS A 39 11.64 16.57 7.00
CA LYS A 39 10.24 16.23 7.22
C LYS A 39 9.67 16.75 8.53
N TYR A 40 10.47 16.81 9.62
CA TYR A 40 9.95 17.06 10.96
C TYR A 40 10.39 18.37 11.59
N GLN A 41 11.28 19.14 10.96
CA GLN A 41 11.80 20.40 11.51
C GLN A 41 10.67 21.39 11.80
N GLY A 42 9.76 21.64 10.86
CA GLY A 42 8.63 22.56 11.06
C GLY A 42 7.71 22.10 12.18
N PHE A 43 7.35 20.82 12.22
CA PHE A 43 6.51 20.25 13.27
C PHE A 43 7.16 20.36 14.66
N LEU A 44 8.46 20.14 14.76
CA LEU A 44 9.20 20.30 16.02
C LEU A 44 9.25 21.78 16.44
N ALA A 45 9.56 22.68 15.50
CA ALA A 45 9.59 24.12 15.75
C ALA A 45 8.22 24.62 16.22
N GLU A 46 7.14 24.29 15.53
CA GLU A 46 5.78 24.65 15.91
C GLU A 46 5.42 24.19 17.33
N ASN A 47 5.69 22.92 17.68
CA ASN A 47 5.34 22.39 19.00
C ASN A 47 6.20 22.99 20.12
N VAL A 48 7.51 23.21 19.89
CA VAL A 48 8.40 23.85 20.88
C VAL A 48 7.99 25.31 21.08
N ASN A 49 7.78 26.07 20.02
CA ASN A 49 7.37 27.47 20.08
C ASN A 49 6.03 27.62 20.79
N ARG A 50 5.06 26.75 20.51
CA ARG A 50 3.77 26.71 21.21
C ARG A 50 3.93 26.42 22.71
N ALA A 51 4.83 25.50 23.08
CA ALA A 51 5.06 25.15 24.47
C ALA A 51 5.77 26.27 25.26
N LEU A 52 6.66 27.03 24.61
CA LEU A 52 7.40 28.14 25.22
C LEU A 52 6.61 29.46 25.15
N GLY A 53 5.61 29.57 24.30
CA GLY A 53 4.82 30.79 24.11
C GLY A 53 5.56 31.87 23.29
N GLU A 54 6.69 31.53 22.67
CA GLU A 54 7.51 32.42 21.87
C GLU A 54 8.19 31.68 20.70
N GLU A 55 8.64 32.40 19.69
CA GLU A 55 9.36 31.86 18.54
C GLU A 55 10.83 31.55 18.90
N PHE A 56 11.07 30.39 19.53
CA PHE A 56 12.40 29.94 19.92
C PHE A 56 13.15 29.25 18.77
N ILE A 57 12.44 28.51 17.92
CA ILE A 57 13.00 27.81 16.76
C ILE A 57 12.34 28.36 15.49
N ALA A 58 13.13 28.85 14.55
CA ALA A 58 12.63 29.31 13.26
C ALA A 58 12.10 28.13 12.40
N GLU A 59 10.93 28.29 11.82
CA GLU A 59 10.41 27.36 10.82
C GLU A 59 11.08 27.60 9.47
N LEU A 60 11.81 26.61 8.96
CA LEU A 60 12.63 26.76 7.76
C LEU A 60 11.87 26.59 6.45
N ASN A 61 10.58 26.28 6.46
CA ASN A 61 9.74 26.06 5.26
C ASN A 61 10.47 25.29 4.14
N LEU A 62 11.12 24.17 4.50
CA LEU A 62 11.94 23.40 3.58
C LEU A 62 11.05 22.63 2.59
N ALA A 63 11.36 22.75 1.30
CA ALA A 63 10.74 21.89 0.31
C ALA A 63 11.16 20.43 0.55
N LEU A 64 10.18 19.54 0.76
CA LEU A 64 10.43 18.12 0.98
C LEU A 64 10.99 17.48 -0.30
N PRO A 65 12.18 16.85 -0.25
CA PRO A 65 12.70 16.13 -1.41
C PRO A 65 11.79 15.01 -1.84
N ILE A 66 11.47 14.97 -3.14
CA ILE A 66 10.56 13.97 -3.70
C ILE A 66 11.05 12.54 -3.36
N GLY A 67 10.18 11.76 -2.71
CA GLY A 67 10.45 10.36 -2.38
C GLY A 67 11.37 10.15 -1.16
N ILE A 68 11.75 11.20 -0.40
CA ILE A 68 12.69 11.06 0.74
C ILE A 68 12.24 10.00 1.74
N SER A 69 10.96 9.91 2.06
CA SER A 69 10.41 8.90 2.97
C SER A 69 10.62 7.48 2.45
N PHE A 70 10.51 7.26 1.12
CA PHE A 70 10.66 5.94 0.49
C PHE A 70 12.12 5.56 0.32
N PHE A 71 12.93 6.43 -0.31
CA PHE A 71 14.32 6.09 -0.55
C PHE A 71 15.14 5.99 0.74
N THR A 72 14.77 6.71 1.81
CA THR A 72 15.41 6.53 3.14
C THR A 72 15.18 5.12 3.67
N LEU A 73 13.94 4.58 3.57
CA LEU A 73 13.68 3.21 3.98
C LEU A 73 14.45 2.20 3.11
N GLN A 74 14.54 2.42 1.80
CA GLN A 74 15.33 1.57 0.89
C GLN A 74 16.82 1.58 1.24
N ALA A 75 17.39 2.76 1.51
CA ALA A 75 18.78 2.90 1.95
C ALA A 75 19.02 2.17 3.28
N ILE A 76 18.11 2.32 4.25
CA ILE A 76 18.18 1.61 5.53
C ILE A 76 18.14 0.09 5.32
N THR A 77 17.25 -0.44 4.45
CA THR A 77 17.20 -1.88 4.19
C THR A 77 18.53 -2.38 3.63
N TYR A 78 19.10 -1.69 2.65
CA TYR A 78 20.37 -2.06 2.06
C TYR A 78 21.49 -2.14 3.10
N VAL A 79 21.68 -1.09 3.91
CA VAL A 79 22.74 -1.03 4.92
C VAL A 79 22.58 -2.14 5.97
N VAL A 80 21.34 -2.38 6.42
CA VAL A 80 21.06 -3.44 7.40
C VAL A 80 21.26 -4.84 6.81
N ASP A 81 20.83 -5.08 5.56
CA ASP A 81 20.95 -6.38 4.91
C ASP A 81 22.42 -6.71 4.60
N VAL A 82 23.23 -5.72 4.20
CA VAL A 82 24.69 -5.87 4.10
C VAL A 82 25.32 -6.21 5.46
N TYR A 83 24.93 -5.51 6.54
CA TYR A 83 25.42 -5.78 7.88
C TYR A 83 25.06 -7.20 8.36
N ARG A 84 23.87 -7.69 8.04
CA ARG A 84 23.40 -9.05 8.34
C ARG A 84 24.05 -10.12 7.46
N GLY A 85 24.70 -9.73 6.35
CA GLY A 85 25.24 -10.65 5.36
C GLY A 85 24.17 -11.29 4.46
N GLU A 86 22.97 -10.71 4.43
CA GLU A 86 21.85 -11.16 3.59
C GLU A 86 22.07 -10.80 2.12
N VAL A 87 22.77 -9.69 1.85
CA VAL A 87 23.17 -9.25 0.50
C VAL A 87 24.65 -8.94 0.44
N LYS A 88 25.23 -9.01 -0.75
CA LYS A 88 26.62 -8.62 -1.00
C LYS A 88 26.72 -7.11 -1.14
N VAL A 89 27.85 -6.55 -0.70
CA VAL A 89 28.15 -5.14 -0.92
C VAL A 89 28.22 -4.85 -2.42
N GLN A 90 27.40 -3.93 -2.90
CA GLN A 90 27.46 -3.45 -4.27
C GLN A 90 28.70 -2.55 -4.45
N LYS A 91 29.69 -3.04 -5.20
CA LYS A 91 30.96 -2.34 -5.42
C LYS A 91 30.85 -1.20 -6.44
N ASN A 92 29.83 -1.24 -7.29
CA ASN A 92 29.61 -0.19 -8.28
C ASN A 92 28.64 0.87 -7.72
N PRO A 93 29.11 2.09 -7.42
CA PRO A 93 28.26 3.14 -6.86
C PRO A 93 27.14 3.58 -7.81
N LEU A 94 27.34 3.42 -9.14
CA LEU A 94 26.30 3.73 -10.13
C LEU A 94 25.13 2.75 -10.04
N TYR A 95 25.38 1.45 -9.77
CA TYR A 95 24.32 0.46 -9.61
C TYR A 95 23.55 0.67 -8.31
N LEU A 96 24.25 1.04 -7.24
CA LEU A 96 23.60 1.40 -5.98
C LEU A 96 22.77 2.69 -6.13
N GLY A 97 23.32 3.71 -6.78
CA GLY A 97 22.60 4.94 -7.11
C GLY A 97 21.40 4.70 -8.00
N MET A 98 21.54 3.83 -9.02
CA MET A 98 20.42 3.39 -9.87
C MET A 98 19.32 2.73 -9.03
N TYR A 99 19.67 1.77 -8.17
CA TYR A 99 18.70 1.08 -7.31
C TYR A 99 17.86 2.06 -6.49
N ILE A 100 18.50 3.02 -5.84
CA ILE A 100 17.81 3.97 -4.97
C ILE A 100 17.00 5.02 -5.77
N ALA A 101 17.57 5.51 -6.90
CA ALA A 101 16.97 6.56 -7.71
C ALA A 101 16.01 6.04 -8.80
N MET A 102 15.72 4.74 -8.84
CA MET A 102 14.90 4.14 -9.89
C MET A 102 13.47 4.71 -9.86
N PHE A 103 13.10 5.43 -10.92
CA PHE A 103 11.92 6.27 -10.97
C PHE A 103 10.58 5.55 -10.71
N PRO A 104 10.36 4.26 -11.08
CA PRO A 104 9.07 3.65 -10.83
C PRO A 104 8.76 3.51 -9.33
N GLN A 105 9.77 3.26 -8.50
CA GLN A 105 9.62 3.01 -7.07
C GLN A 105 9.91 4.24 -6.19
N LEU A 106 10.60 5.27 -6.73
CA LEU A 106 11.18 6.36 -5.95
C LEU A 106 10.13 7.17 -5.16
N VAL A 107 8.97 7.42 -5.76
CA VAL A 107 7.99 8.39 -5.23
C VAL A 107 7.00 7.73 -4.28
N ALA A 108 6.38 6.61 -4.68
CA ALA A 108 5.31 5.95 -3.94
C ALA A 108 5.06 4.51 -4.38
N GLY A 109 6.01 3.89 -5.04
CA GLY A 109 5.98 2.48 -5.43
C GLY A 109 6.06 1.55 -4.21
N PRO A 110 6.13 0.24 -4.41
CA PRO A 110 6.51 -0.66 -3.34
C PRO A 110 7.91 -0.30 -2.83
N ILE A 111 8.13 -0.43 -1.52
CA ILE A 111 9.48 -0.33 -0.95
C ILE A 111 10.22 -1.60 -1.36
N VAL A 112 10.95 -1.49 -2.46
CA VAL A 112 11.73 -2.61 -3.02
C VAL A 112 13.04 -2.70 -2.25
N ARG A 113 13.33 -3.85 -1.66
CA ARG A 113 14.62 -4.10 -0.99
C ARG A 113 15.68 -4.40 -2.04
N TYR A 114 16.94 -4.12 -1.71
CA TYR A 114 18.03 -4.50 -2.60
C TYR A 114 18.06 -6.02 -2.83
N ALA A 115 17.80 -6.80 -1.77
CA ALA A 115 17.70 -8.26 -1.83
C ALA A 115 16.63 -8.78 -2.82
N ASP A 116 15.55 -8.01 -3.03
CA ASP A 116 14.47 -8.41 -3.94
C ASP A 116 14.89 -8.33 -5.41
N ILE A 117 15.89 -7.49 -5.76
CA ILE A 117 16.32 -7.23 -7.14
C ILE A 117 17.84 -7.34 -7.36
N GLU A 118 18.60 -7.83 -6.38
CA GLU A 118 20.07 -7.97 -6.50
C GLU A 118 20.46 -8.75 -7.75
N HIS A 119 19.75 -9.85 -8.02
CA HIS A 119 20.03 -10.69 -9.18
C HIS A 119 19.71 -9.98 -10.50
N GLU A 120 18.60 -9.25 -10.56
CA GLU A 120 18.15 -8.55 -11.78
C GLU A 120 19.02 -7.33 -12.10
N ILE A 121 19.69 -6.72 -11.10
CA ILE A 121 20.59 -5.59 -11.35
C ILE A 121 21.67 -5.97 -12.37
N ASP A 122 22.24 -7.16 -12.24
CA ASP A 122 23.32 -7.64 -13.13
C ASP A 122 22.80 -8.52 -14.29
N ASN A 123 21.72 -9.27 -14.10
CA ASN A 123 21.30 -10.36 -14.98
C ASN A 123 19.89 -10.18 -15.59
N ARG A 124 19.24 -9.03 -15.44
CA ARG A 124 17.87 -8.82 -15.94
C ARG A 124 17.78 -9.01 -17.46
N ARG A 125 16.67 -9.57 -17.86
CA ARG A 125 16.30 -9.71 -19.26
C ARG A 125 14.90 -9.15 -19.49
N ALA A 126 14.79 -8.11 -20.28
CA ALA A 126 13.50 -7.65 -20.77
C ALA A 126 13.01 -8.63 -21.87
N THR A 127 11.86 -9.26 -21.63
CA THR A 127 11.22 -10.17 -22.60
C THR A 127 9.95 -9.55 -23.13
N LEU A 128 9.52 -9.93 -24.33
CA LEU A 128 8.26 -9.44 -24.90
C LEU A 128 7.05 -9.82 -24.03
N GLU A 129 7.09 -11.02 -23.43
CA GLU A 129 6.05 -11.46 -22.50
C GLU A 129 6.04 -10.62 -21.22
N GLY A 130 7.19 -10.38 -20.59
CA GLY A 130 7.34 -9.51 -19.44
C GLY A 130 6.87 -8.09 -19.74
N PHE A 131 7.22 -7.56 -20.92
CA PHE A 131 6.75 -6.25 -21.36
C PHE A 131 5.22 -6.21 -21.50
N ALA A 132 4.61 -7.21 -22.16
CA ALA A 132 3.15 -7.27 -22.31
C ALA A 132 2.42 -7.39 -20.96
N GLN A 133 2.93 -8.22 -20.04
CA GLN A 133 2.38 -8.34 -18.70
C GLN A 133 2.53 -7.03 -17.91
N GLY A 134 3.67 -6.37 -17.99
CA GLY A 134 3.95 -5.07 -17.37
C GLY A 134 3.03 -3.98 -17.89
N LEU A 135 2.81 -3.93 -19.21
CA LEU A 135 1.90 -2.97 -19.87
C LEU A 135 0.45 -3.18 -19.39
N ARG A 136 -0.03 -4.43 -19.32
CA ARG A 136 -1.37 -4.72 -18.78
C ARG A 136 -1.53 -4.20 -17.36
N LEU A 137 -0.53 -4.44 -16.50
CA LEU A 137 -0.57 -3.98 -15.11
C LEU A 137 -0.51 -2.46 -15.02
N PHE A 138 0.30 -1.82 -15.86
CA PHE A 138 0.36 -0.35 -15.97
C PHE A 138 -1.00 0.25 -16.35
N CYS A 139 -1.68 -0.31 -17.36
CA CYS A 139 -3.01 0.15 -17.78
C CYS A 139 -4.06 -0.01 -16.67
N VAL A 140 -4.03 -1.12 -15.92
CA VAL A 140 -4.90 -1.31 -14.75
C VAL A 140 -4.60 -0.26 -13.69
N GLY A 141 -3.33 -0.01 -13.38
CA GLY A 141 -2.91 1.01 -12.41
C GLY A 141 -3.33 2.42 -12.82
N LEU A 142 -3.14 2.77 -14.09
CA LEU A 142 -3.55 4.05 -14.65
C LEU A 142 -5.08 4.24 -14.56
N GLY A 143 -5.85 3.22 -14.92
CA GLY A 143 -7.31 3.25 -14.78
C GLY A 143 -7.76 3.43 -13.32
N LYS A 144 -7.13 2.74 -12.37
CA LYS A 144 -7.40 2.95 -10.94
C LYS A 144 -7.12 4.40 -10.51
N LYS A 145 -5.96 4.97 -10.89
CA LYS A 145 -5.58 6.34 -10.53
C LYS A 145 -6.50 7.36 -11.19
N VAL A 146 -6.67 7.29 -12.50
CA VAL A 146 -7.31 8.36 -13.27
C VAL A 146 -8.84 8.26 -13.22
N LEU A 147 -9.39 7.06 -13.41
CA LEU A 147 -10.84 6.89 -13.53
C LEU A 147 -11.53 6.67 -12.18
N LEU A 148 -10.86 6.06 -11.20
CA LEU A 148 -11.48 5.75 -9.91
C LEU A 148 -11.02 6.71 -8.81
N ALA A 149 -9.69 6.83 -8.59
CA ALA A 149 -9.19 7.65 -7.49
C ALA A 149 -9.45 9.12 -7.70
N ASN A 150 -9.16 9.68 -8.88
CA ASN A 150 -9.41 11.09 -9.15
C ASN A 150 -10.89 11.42 -9.04
N THR A 151 -11.77 10.54 -9.53
CA THR A 151 -13.22 10.73 -9.42
C THR A 151 -13.69 10.73 -7.97
N ALA A 152 -13.24 9.76 -7.15
CA ALA A 152 -13.55 9.77 -5.72
C ALA A 152 -12.94 10.99 -5.00
N GLY A 153 -11.74 11.42 -5.44
CA GLY A 153 -11.02 12.56 -4.91
C GLY A 153 -11.78 13.87 -5.03
N VAL A 154 -12.47 14.11 -6.14
CA VAL A 154 -13.29 15.33 -6.31
C VAL A 154 -14.30 15.49 -5.18
N LEU A 155 -14.97 14.41 -4.77
CA LEU A 155 -15.92 14.46 -3.66
C LEU A 155 -15.20 14.59 -2.31
N ALA A 156 -14.15 13.84 -2.07
CA ALA A 156 -13.37 13.91 -0.85
C ALA A 156 -12.79 15.32 -0.63
N ASP A 157 -12.14 15.88 -1.65
CA ASP A 157 -11.53 17.22 -1.61
C ASP A 157 -12.56 18.35 -1.43
N SER A 158 -13.81 18.11 -1.82
CA SER A 158 -14.90 19.08 -1.63
C SER A 158 -15.50 19.03 -0.22
N LEU A 159 -15.44 17.90 0.47
CA LEU A 159 -16.08 17.69 1.78
C LEU A 159 -15.09 17.75 2.96
N LEU A 160 -13.91 17.15 2.83
CA LEU A 160 -12.94 17.06 3.92
C LEU A 160 -12.46 18.41 4.50
N PRO A 161 -12.34 19.50 3.71
CA PRO A 161 -11.97 20.80 4.26
C PRO A 161 -13.09 21.53 4.98
N ARG A 162 -14.35 21.01 4.94
CA ARG A 162 -15.51 21.66 5.54
C ARG A 162 -15.61 21.39 7.03
N GLU A 163 -16.25 22.30 7.73
CA GLU A 163 -16.60 22.10 9.14
C GLU A 163 -17.66 20.99 9.28
N ALA A 164 -17.50 20.13 10.28
CA ALA A 164 -18.40 19.01 10.52
C ALA A 164 -19.85 19.46 10.78
N ALA A 165 -20.03 20.62 11.43
CA ALA A 165 -21.34 21.20 11.70
C ALA A 165 -22.04 21.69 10.42
N GLU A 166 -21.28 22.11 9.39
CA GLU A 166 -21.82 22.56 8.11
C GLU A 166 -22.46 21.41 7.32
N ILE A 167 -21.82 20.24 7.31
CA ILE A 167 -22.19 19.10 6.45
C ILE A 167 -22.91 17.97 7.19
N GLY A 168 -22.90 17.94 8.51
CA GLY A 168 -23.60 16.95 9.34
C GLY A 168 -23.12 15.53 9.13
N PHE A 169 -23.93 14.56 9.61
CA PHE A 169 -23.59 13.12 9.52
C PHE A 169 -23.36 12.66 8.07
N ILE A 170 -24.29 12.95 7.16
CA ILE A 170 -24.24 12.40 5.79
C ILE A 170 -23.05 12.99 5.02
N GLY A 171 -22.75 14.30 5.18
CA GLY A 171 -21.60 14.92 4.54
C GLY A 171 -20.27 14.36 5.06
N CYS A 172 -20.12 14.26 6.37
CA CYS A 172 -18.94 13.65 6.98
C CYS A 172 -18.76 12.19 6.55
N PHE A 173 -19.85 11.40 6.57
CA PHE A 173 -19.81 9.99 6.10
C PHE A 173 -19.40 9.91 4.63
N SER A 174 -20.00 10.73 3.77
CA SER A 174 -19.69 10.74 2.34
C SER A 174 -18.25 11.16 2.05
N GLY A 175 -17.73 12.16 2.77
CA GLY A 175 -16.34 12.61 2.67
C GLY A 175 -15.34 11.50 3.02
N VAL A 176 -15.53 10.83 4.15
CA VAL A 176 -14.65 9.71 4.57
C VAL A 176 -14.81 8.50 3.65
N ALA A 177 -16.03 8.20 3.17
CA ALA A 177 -16.27 7.10 2.21
C ALA A 177 -15.57 7.38 0.88
N ALA A 178 -15.68 8.60 0.36
CA ALA A 178 -14.99 9.01 -0.87
C ALA A 178 -13.47 8.93 -0.70
N TYR A 179 -12.93 9.42 0.41
CA TYR A 179 -11.51 9.31 0.72
C TYR A 179 -11.04 7.86 0.86
N THR A 180 -11.85 6.99 1.44
CA THR A 180 -11.58 5.55 1.56
C THR A 180 -11.33 4.92 0.19
N PHE A 181 -12.13 5.24 -0.81
CA PHE A 181 -11.91 4.77 -2.18
C PHE A 181 -10.77 5.50 -2.87
N GLN A 182 -10.65 6.82 -2.69
CA GLN A 182 -9.58 7.62 -3.25
C GLN A 182 -8.21 7.08 -2.85
N ILE A 183 -7.92 6.97 -1.56
CA ILE A 183 -6.59 6.53 -1.07
C ILE A 183 -6.24 5.10 -1.54
N TYR A 184 -7.23 4.21 -1.61
CA TYR A 184 -7.00 2.85 -2.09
C TYR A 184 -6.66 2.82 -3.58
N PHE A 185 -7.48 3.45 -4.41
CA PHE A 185 -7.26 3.40 -5.86
C PHE A 185 -6.07 4.25 -6.28
N ASP A 186 -5.82 5.37 -5.61
CA ASP A 186 -4.65 6.20 -5.85
C ASP A 186 -3.36 5.43 -5.57
N PHE A 187 -3.23 4.90 -4.38
CA PHE A 187 -1.99 4.23 -3.98
C PHE A 187 -1.82 2.84 -4.61
N SER A 188 -2.88 2.04 -4.71
CA SER A 188 -2.78 0.76 -5.41
C SER A 188 -2.57 0.95 -6.92
N GLY A 189 -3.14 1.99 -7.52
CA GLY A 189 -2.95 2.35 -8.91
C GLY A 189 -1.51 2.73 -9.21
N TYR A 190 -0.93 3.60 -8.40
CA TYR A 190 0.49 3.96 -8.50
C TYR A 190 1.39 2.73 -8.33
N SER A 191 1.14 1.90 -7.31
CA SER A 191 1.91 0.68 -7.09
C SER A 191 1.84 -0.29 -8.28
N ASP A 192 0.66 -0.46 -8.87
CA ASP A 192 0.49 -1.32 -10.06
C ASP A 192 1.23 -0.74 -11.27
N MET A 193 1.19 0.59 -11.48
CA MET A 193 1.99 1.24 -12.53
C MET A 193 3.49 1.05 -12.30
N ALA A 194 3.96 1.24 -11.07
CA ALA A 194 5.36 1.07 -10.72
C ALA A 194 5.86 -0.38 -10.95
N ILE A 195 5.09 -1.37 -10.51
CA ILE A 195 5.39 -2.80 -10.73
C ILE A 195 5.35 -3.11 -12.22
N GLY A 196 4.36 -2.56 -12.94
CA GLY A 196 4.24 -2.72 -14.40
C GLY A 196 5.46 -2.19 -15.14
N LEU A 197 5.92 -0.98 -14.82
CA LEU A 197 7.13 -0.37 -15.39
C LEU A 197 8.39 -1.18 -15.05
N GLY A 198 8.53 -1.62 -13.79
CA GLY A 198 9.63 -2.51 -13.38
C GLY A 198 9.66 -3.76 -14.26
N LYS A 199 8.50 -4.41 -14.43
CA LYS A 199 8.39 -5.64 -15.21
C LYS A 199 8.70 -5.44 -16.69
N MET A 200 8.31 -4.30 -17.31
CA MET A 200 8.71 -3.95 -18.67
C MET A 200 10.24 -3.82 -18.82
N MET A 201 10.93 -3.39 -17.76
CA MET A 201 12.39 -3.26 -17.73
C MET A 201 13.11 -4.53 -17.28
N GLY A 202 12.38 -5.62 -16.97
CA GLY A 202 12.94 -6.90 -16.53
C GLY A 202 13.21 -7.00 -15.02
N PHE A 203 12.54 -6.18 -14.19
CA PHE A 203 12.55 -6.27 -12.74
C PHE A 203 11.26 -6.86 -12.21
N GLU A 204 11.32 -7.70 -11.18
CA GLU A 204 10.16 -8.28 -10.49
C GLU A 204 9.97 -7.60 -9.13
N TYR A 205 9.19 -6.52 -9.11
CA TYR A 205 8.91 -5.80 -7.85
C TYR A 205 7.87 -6.55 -7.00
N PRO A 206 7.97 -6.48 -5.67
CA PRO A 206 7.03 -7.12 -4.77
C PRO A 206 5.65 -6.49 -4.86
N ARG A 207 4.62 -7.31 -4.71
CA ARG A 207 3.22 -6.85 -4.63
C ARG A 207 3.01 -6.00 -3.39
N ASN A 208 2.29 -4.87 -3.55
CA ASN A 208 2.05 -3.93 -2.45
C ASN A 208 0.61 -3.94 -1.92
N PHE A 209 -0.37 -4.35 -2.74
CA PHE A 209 -1.78 -4.44 -2.36
C PHE A 209 -2.39 -5.77 -2.76
N ASN A 210 -3.29 -6.33 -1.91
CA ASN A 210 -4.00 -7.58 -2.17
C ASN A 210 -5.47 -7.49 -1.74
N TYR A 211 -6.26 -6.62 -2.39
CA TYR A 211 -7.68 -6.42 -2.09
C TYR A 211 -7.96 -6.22 -0.59
N PRO A 212 -7.38 -5.22 0.05
CA PRO A 212 -7.41 -5.05 1.51
C PRO A 212 -8.82 -4.87 2.06
N TYR A 213 -9.74 -4.29 1.30
CA TYR A 213 -11.13 -4.08 1.75
C TYR A 213 -11.98 -5.35 1.82
N THR A 214 -11.43 -6.51 1.42
CA THR A 214 -12.04 -7.83 1.63
C THR A 214 -11.60 -8.50 2.93
N SER A 215 -10.83 -7.83 3.76
CA SER A 215 -10.31 -8.36 5.03
C SER A 215 -11.40 -8.50 6.09
N LYS A 216 -11.17 -9.40 7.05
CA LYS A 216 -12.09 -9.71 8.15
C LYS A 216 -11.57 -9.24 9.50
N SER A 217 -10.36 -8.69 9.54
CA SER A 217 -9.72 -8.18 10.75
C SER A 217 -8.72 -7.08 10.39
N ALA A 218 -8.35 -6.23 11.37
CA ALA A 218 -7.30 -5.25 11.22
C ALA A 218 -5.96 -5.90 10.87
N THR A 219 -5.65 -7.03 11.49
CA THR A 219 -4.43 -7.79 11.20
C THR A 219 -4.40 -8.29 9.74
N GLU A 220 -5.51 -8.80 9.23
CA GLU A 220 -5.60 -9.25 7.83
C GLU A 220 -5.54 -8.05 6.88
N PHE A 221 -6.21 -6.94 7.23
CA PHE A 221 -6.18 -5.70 6.45
C PHE A 221 -4.73 -5.24 6.21
N TRP A 222 -3.91 -5.13 7.24
CA TRP A 222 -2.52 -4.69 7.13
C TRP A 222 -1.59 -5.71 6.47
N ARG A 223 -1.95 -6.97 6.41
CA ARG A 223 -1.25 -7.98 5.59
C ARG A 223 -1.54 -7.84 4.10
N ARG A 224 -2.56 -7.05 3.72
CA ARG A 224 -3.02 -6.83 2.35
C ARG A 224 -2.84 -5.39 1.87
N TRP A 225 -2.69 -4.45 2.78
CA TRP A 225 -2.46 -3.03 2.55
C TRP A 225 -0.99 -2.69 2.73
N HIS A 226 -0.39 -1.97 1.74
CA HIS A 226 1.00 -1.48 1.79
C HIS A 226 1.99 -2.53 2.33
N MET A 227 1.96 -3.71 1.67
CA MET A 227 2.64 -4.92 2.15
C MET A 227 4.14 -4.72 2.29
N SER A 228 4.76 -3.91 1.42
CA SER A 228 6.18 -3.60 1.45
C SER A 228 6.57 -2.80 2.71
N LEU A 229 5.77 -1.80 3.11
CA LEU A 229 5.98 -1.05 4.35
C LEU A 229 5.79 -1.96 5.58
N GLY A 230 4.73 -2.78 5.58
CA GLY A 230 4.50 -3.78 6.64
C GLY A 230 5.68 -4.75 6.76
N GLY A 231 6.26 -5.18 5.63
CA GLY A 231 7.47 -5.98 5.58
C GLY A 231 8.68 -5.25 6.19
N PHE A 232 8.87 -3.99 5.82
CA PHE A 232 9.94 -3.16 6.39
C PHE A 232 9.85 -3.08 7.91
N PHE A 233 8.72 -2.63 8.46
CA PHE A 233 8.58 -2.49 9.91
C PHE A 233 8.67 -3.82 10.64
N ARG A 234 8.19 -4.93 10.05
CA ARG A 234 8.34 -6.27 10.63
C ARG A 234 9.81 -6.66 10.73
N ASP A 235 10.57 -6.56 9.64
CA ASP A 235 11.88 -7.19 9.53
C ASP A 235 13.01 -6.30 10.10
N TYR A 236 12.82 -4.97 10.06
CA TYR A 236 13.86 -4.02 10.49
C TYR A 236 13.56 -3.35 11.84
N VAL A 237 12.34 -3.44 12.35
CA VAL A 237 11.97 -2.87 13.66
C VAL A 237 11.38 -3.93 14.60
N TYR A 238 10.30 -4.60 14.23
CA TYR A 238 9.57 -5.49 15.12
C TYR A 238 10.38 -6.72 15.54
N ILE A 239 10.98 -7.42 14.58
CA ILE A 239 11.82 -8.61 14.85
C ILE A 239 13.06 -8.25 15.68
N PRO A 240 13.85 -7.20 15.38
CA PRO A 240 14.96 -6.75 16.23
C PRO A 240 14.57 -6.38 17.64
N LEU A 241 13.34 -5.88 17.89
CA LEU A 241 12.83 -5.62 19.24
C LEU A 241 12.43 -6.91 20.01
N GLY A 242 12.55 -8.09 19.38
CA GLY A 242 12.19 -9.39 19.92
C GLY A 242 10.86 -9.94 19.40
N GLY A 243 10.13 -9.19 18.57
CA GLY A 243 8.89 -9.61 17.91
C GLY A 243 7.82 -10.04 18.92
N ASN A 244 7.25 -11.23 18.67
CA ASN A 244 6.25 -11.86 19.54
C ASN A 244 6.82 -12.96 20.46
N ARG A 245 8.16 -13.17 20.44
CA ARG A 245 8.85 -14.19 21.27
C ARG A 245 9.37 -13.59 22.57
N VAL A 246 8.58 -12.71 23.19
CA VAL A 246 8.90 -11.95 24.41
C VAL A 246 7.72 -12.00 25.36
N SER A 247 7.89 -11.48 26.58
CA SER A 247 6.79 -11.35 27.56
C SER A 247 5.66 -10.48 27.01
N THR A 248 4.43 -10.70 27.47
CA THR A 248 3.24 -9.95 27.02
C THR A 248 3.40 -8.43 27.14
N PRO A 249 3.91 -7.82 28.23
CA PRO A 249 4.11 -6.38 28.29
C PRO A 249 5.10 -5.88 27.22
N ARG A 250 6.18 -6.63 26.98
CA ARG A 250 7.17 -6.30 25.94
C ARG A 250 6.57 -6.43 24.54
N PHE A 251 5.74 -7.45 24.29
CA PHE A 251 5.00 -7.60 23.04
C PHE A 251 4.08 -6.40 22.78
N VAL A 252 3.32 -5.96 23.79
CA VAL A 252 2.47 -4.76 23.70
C VAL A 252 3.31 -3.53 23.34
N LEU A 253 4.40 -3.32 24.07
CA LEU A 253 5.31 -2.20 23.82
C LEU A 253 5.89 -2.25 22.40
N ASN A 254 6.39 -3.41 21.94
CA ASN A 254 6.93 -3.58 20.60
C ASN A 254 5.89 -3.24 19.52
N THR A 255 4.65 -3.67 19.73
CA THR A 255 3.55 -3.37 18.80
C THR A 255 3.24 -1.88 18.76
N MET A 256 3.14 -1.22 19.93
CA MET A 256 2.87 0.22 20.01
C MET A 256 4.01 1.05 19.43
N ILE A 257 5.28 0.66 19.65
CA ILE A 257 6.44 1.32 19.04
C ILE A 257 6.36 1.25 17.52
N VAL A 258 6.14 0.05 16.96
CA VAL A 258 6.06 -0.14 15.50
C VAL A 258 4.95 0.71 14.90
N TRP A 259 3.77 0.69 15.49
CA TRP A 259 2.63 1.46 14.97
C TRP A 259 2.77 2.96 15.19
N GLY A 260 3.35 3.39 16.30
CA GLY A 260 3.70 4.79 16.53
C GLY A 260 4.70 5.30 15.49
N LEU A 261 5.76 4.53 15.23
CA LEU A 261 6.74 4.86 14.17
C LEU A 261 6.12 4.86 12.77
N THR A 262 5.19 3.92 12.50
CA THR A 262 4.45 3.89 11.22
C THR A 262 3.61 5.16 11.05
N GLY A 263 2.93 5.60 12.11
CA GLY A 263 2.17 6.85 12.10
C GLY A 263 3.05 8.07 11.84
N ILE A 264 4.12 8.23 12.63
CA ILE A 264 5.09 9.33 12.47
C ILE A 264 5.68 9.32 11.05
N TRP A 265 6.02 8.16 10.50
CA TRP A 265 6.57 8.06 9.15
C TRP A 265 5.62 8.61 8.07
N HIS A 266 4.31 8.46 8.23
CA HIS A 266 3.33 8.98 7.28
C HIS A 266 3.33 10.50 7.24
N GLY A 267 3.38 11.20 8.37
CA GLY A 267 3.33 12.65 8.36
C GLY A 267 3.78 13.30 9.68
N ALA A 268 4.21 14.55 9.57
CA ALA A 268 4.63 15.38 10.68
C ALA A 268 3.43 16.11 11.32
N ALA A 269 2.45 15.35 11.83
CA ALA A 269 1.30 15.90 12.51
C ALA A 269 0.72 14.90 13.54
N TRP A 270 0.03 15.40 14.55
CA TRP A 270 -0.50 14.61 15.66
C TRP A 270 -1.55 13.58 15.22
N ASN A 271 -2.36 13.88 14.21
CA ASN A 271 -3.35 12.94 13.69
C ASN A 271 -2.70 11.66 13.13
N PHE A 272 -1.52 11.74 12.50
CA PHE A 272 -0.80 10.55 12.02
C PHE A 272 -0.27 9.69 13.17
N LEU A 273 0.23 10.30 14.24
CA LEU A 273 0.63 9.55 15.43
C LEU A 273 -0.58 8.85 16.06
N LEU A 274 -1.71 9.55 16.23
CA LEU A 274 -2.95 8.97 16.73
C LEU A 274 -3.45 7.83 15.82
N TRP A 275 -3.38 8.01 14.52
CA TRP A 275 -3.72 6.98 13.54
C TRP A 275 -2.85 5.71 13.73
N GLY A 276 -1.56 5.87 13.90
CA GLY A 276 -0.67 4.74 14.20
C GLY A 276 -1.03 4.04 15.50
N LEU A 277 -1.21 4.81 16.59
CA LEU A 277 -1.58 4.27 17.90
C LEU A 277 -2.96 3.58 17.88
N TYR A 278 -3.93 4.12 17.13
CA TYR A 278 -5.23 3.51 16.89
C TYR A 278 -5.09 2.10 16.31
N TRP A 279 -4.30 1.94 15.23
CA TRP A 279 -4.08 0.63 14.64
C TRP A 279 -3.31 -0.33 15.53
N GLY A 280 -2.31 0.17 16.25
CA GLY A 280 -1.59 -0.62 17.26
C GLY A 280 -2.52 -1.16 18.35
N ALA A 281 -3.37 -0.31 18.90
CA ALA A 281 -4.36 -0.67 19.92
C ALA A 281 -5.39 -1.69 19.39
N LEU A 282 -5.89 -1.49 18.17
CA LEU A 282 -6.85 -2.41 17.55
C LEU A 282 -6.27 -3.80 17.29
N ILE A 283 -5.04 -3.89 16.81
CA ILE A 283 -4.35 -5.17 16.59
C ILE A 283 -4.14 -5.92 17.91
N LEU A 284 -3.81 -5.21 18.98
CA LEU A 284 -3.70 -5.79 20.32
C LEU A 284 -5.07 -6.25 20.84
N LEU A 285 -6.10 -5.41 20.68
CA LEU A 285 -7.48 -5.73 21.05
C LEU A 285 -7.98 -6.98 20.29
N GLU A 286 -7.75 -7.04 18.97
CA GLU A 286 -8.08 -8.22 18.18
C GLU A 286 -7.36 -9.47 18.71
N LYS A 287 -6.05 -9.38 18.91
CA LYS A 287 -5.26 -10.53 19.34
C LYS A 287 -5.68 -11.09 20.68
N PHE A 288 -5.98 -10.22 21.65
CA PHE A 288 -6.28 -10.68 23.02
C PHE A 288 -7.75 -11.04 23.24
N PHE A 289 -8.67 -10.37 22.54
CA PHE A 289 -10.11 -10.46 22.83
C PHE A 289 -10.96 -10.73 21.60
N VAL A 290 -10.91 -9.86 20.59
CA VAL A 290 -11.92 -9.77 19.54
C VAL A 290 -11.90 -10.98 18.61
N MET A 291 -10.73 -11.51 18.25
CA MET A 291 -10.64 -12.66 17.34
C MET A 291 -11.37 -13.89 17.87
N LYS A 292 -11.35 -14.13 19.19
CA LYS A 292 -12.08 -15.23 19.83
C LYS A 292 -13.61 -15.12 19.63
N VAL A 293 -14.10 -13.90 19.50
CA VAL A 293 -15.53 -13.61 19.26
C VAL A 293 -15.82 -13.69 17.75
N LEU A 294 -14.99 -13.04 16.93
CA LEU A 294 -15.19 -13.02 15.46
C LEU A 294 -15.14 -14.41 14.83
N ASP A 295 -14.29 -15.30 15.35
CA ASP A 295 -14.17 -16.69 14.85
C ASP A 295 -15.47 -17.50 15.05
N ARG A 296 -16.35 -17.08 15.99
CA ARG A 296 -17.66 -17.71 16.27
C ARG A 296 -18.80 -17.07 15.50
N LEU A 297 -18.59 -15.90 14.89
CA LEU A 297 -19.63 -15.14 14.21
C LEU A 297 -19.62 -15.40 12.69
N PRO A 298 -20.74 -15.15 12.00
CA PRO A 298 -20.79 -15.21 10.54
C PRO A 298 -19.71 -14.31 9.91
N ARG A 299 -19.14 -14.76 8.80
CA ARG A 299 -18.08 -14.01 8.07
C ARG A 299 -18.47 -12.56 7.73
N LEU A 300 -19.77 -12.33 7.49
CA LEU A 300 -20.29 -10.99 7.21
C LEU A 300 -20.03 -10.02 8.38
N VAL A 301 -20.20 -10.47 9.62
CA VAL A 301 -19.95 -9.65 10.81
C VAL A 301 -18.48 -9.27 10.90
N SER A 302 -17.56 -10.21 10.61
CA SER A 302 -16.11 -9.91 10.58
C SER A 302 -15.75 -8.91 9.48
N HIS A 303 -16.40 -8.95 8.32
CA HIS A 303 -16.21 -7.95 7.27
C HIS A 303 -16.73 -6.57 7.70
N ILE A 304 -17.93 -6.49 8.28
CA ILE A 304 -18.50 -5.23 8.78
C ILE A 304 -17.60 -4.66 9.87
N TRP A 305 -17.13 -5.46 10.80
CA TRP A 305 -16.15 -5.08 11.80
C TRP A 305 -14.93 -4.39 11.15
N CYS A 306 -14.31 -5.07 10.21
CA CYS A 306 -13.11 -4.56 9.53
C CYS A 306 -13.41 -3.27 8.73
N ILE A 307 -14.58 -3.18 8.06
CA ILE A 307 -15.02 -1.96 7.34
C ILE A 307 -15.12 -0.78 8.31
N VAL A 308 -15.77 -0.95 9.44
CA VAL A 308 -15.89 0.10 10.46
C VAL A 308 -14.50 0.55 10.93
N LEU A 309 -13.58 -0.40 11.19
CA LEU A 309 -12.23 -0.06 11.65
C LEU A 309 -11.46 0.77 10.61
N PHE A 310 -11.43 0.36 9.36
CA PHE A 310 -10.67 1.13 8.37
C PHE A 310 -11.36 2.45 8.02
N PHE A 311 -12.69 2.54 8.10
CA PHE A 311 -13.42 3.78 7.89
C PHE A 311 -13.01 4.85 8.93
N PHE A 312 -13.03 4.52 10.23
CA PHE A 312 -12.53 5.43 11.26
C PHE A 312 -11.00 5.64 11.20
N GLY A 313 -10.26 4.62 10.77
CA GLY A 313 -8.82 4.76 10.49
C GLY A 313 -8.56 5.81 9.41
N TRP A 314 -9.34 5.84 8.34
CA TRP A 314 -9.21 6.84 7.28
C TRP A 314 -9.72 8.22 7.69
N LEU A 315 -10.72 8.30 8.57
CA LEU A 315 -11.11 9.56 9.20
C LEU A 315 -9.91 10.21 9.93
N LEU A 316 -9.24 9.45 10.81
CA LEU A 316 -8.06 9.91 11.53
C LEU A 316 -6.91 10.33 10.60
N PHE A 317 -6.80 9.69 9.46
CA PHE A 317 -5.74 9.96 8.48
C PHE A 317 -6.02 11.21 7.64
N ALA A 318 -7.28 11.39 7.21
CA ALA A 318 -7.70 12.42 6.27
C ALA A 318 -7.91 13.79 6.91
N VAL A 319 -8.50 13.81 8.12
CA VAL A 319 -8.86 15.08 8.79
C VAL A 319 -7.67 15.60 9.59
N THR A 320 -7.20 16.79 9.23
CA THR A 320 -6.08 17.44 9.91
C THR A 320 -6.54 18.22 11.14
N GLY A 321 -5.70 18.23 12.17
CA GLY A 321 -6.00 18.91 13.44
C GLY A 321 -6.86 18.06 14.38
N LEU A 322 -6.43 17.95 15.64
CA LEU A 322 -7.10 17.09 16.64
C LEU A 322 -8.52 17.54 16.97
N THR A 323 -8.77 18.86 16.99
CA THR A 323 -10.10 19.43 17.23
C THR A 323 -11.06 19.01 16.13
N ASN A 324 -10.66 19.19 14.87
CA ASN A 324 -11.47 18.82 13.71
C ASN A 324 -11.76 17.32 13.68
N VAL A 325 -10.76 16.47 13.99
CA VAL A 325 -10.96 15.01 14.13
C VAL A 325 -12.05 14.71 15.17
N GLY A 326 -12.03 15.39 16.32
CA GLY A 326 -13.04 15.24 17.38
C GLY A 326 -14.43 15.65 16.90
N GLU A 327 -14.55 16.78 16.22
CA GLU A 327 -15.81 17.27 15.66
C GLU A 327 -16.38 16.32 14.59
N TRP A 328 -15.54 15.86 13.66
CA TRP A 328 -15.93 14.89 12.65
C TRP A 328 -16.37 13.56 13.28
N PHE A 329 -15.67 13.12 14.32
CA PHE A 329 -16.07 11.93 15.07
C PHE A 329 -17.44 12.13 15.72
N CYS A 330 -17.71 13.27 16.40
CA CYS A 330 -19.01 13.60 16.97
C CYS A 330 -20.11 13.66 15.89
N ALA A 331 -19.82 14.20 14.71
CA ALA A 331 -20.74 14.23 13.58
C ALA A 331 -21.16 12.83 13.13
N MET A 332 -20.22 11.84 13.14
CA MET A 332 -20.54 10.44 12.82
C MET A 332 -21.52 9.80 13.79
N PHE A 333 -21.76 10.39 14.95
CA PHE A 333 -22.79 9.98 15.94
C PHE A 333 -23.96 10.95 16.00
N GLY A 334 -24.10 11.85 15.01
CA GLY A 334 -25.27 12.71 14.85
C GLY A 334 -25.26 14.01 15.65
N ALA A 335 -24.12 14.42 16.24
CA ALA A 335 -24.04 15.63 17.07
C ALA A 335 -24.49 16.91 16.33
N TYR A 336 -24.34 16.98 15.02
CA TYR A 336 -24.72 18.14 14.17
C TYR A 336 -25.94 17.84 13.27
N GLY A 337 -26.73 16.82 13.62
CA GLY A 337 -27.88 16.37 12.79
C GLY A 337 -27.46 15.61 11.53
N TRP A 338 -28.47 15.25 10.72
CA TRP A 338 -28.24 14.44 9.51
C TRP A 338 -27.59 15.22 8.38
N LEU A 339 -28.01 16.48 8.15
CA LEU A 339 -27.66 17.28 6.97
C LEU A 339 -26.77 18.49 7.29
N GLY A 340 -26.57 18.82 8.57
CA GLY A 340 -25.85 20.03 8.97
C GLY A 340 -26.63 21.30 8.64
N THR A 341 -25.92 22.42 8.43
CA THR A 341 -26.50 23.74 8.20
C THR A 341 -26.52 24.16 6.73
N SER A 342 -25.80 23.48 5.85
CA SER A 342 -25.71 23.81 4.41
C SER A 342 -26.19 22.63 3.55
N THR A 343 -26.92 22.93 2.47
CA THR A 343 -27.46 21.93 1.54
C THR A 343 -26.70 21.84 0.21
N LEU A 344 -25.78 22.76 -0.04
CA LEU A 344 -25.06 22.83 -1.34
C LEU A 344 -24.22 21.56 -1.64
N TRP A 345 -23.68 20.91 -0.60
CA TRP A 345 -22.89 19.69 -0.75
C TRP A 345 -23.75 18.46 -1.12
N GLU A 346 -25.05 18.47 -0.82
CA GLU A 346 -25.95 17.34 -1.10
C GLU A 346 -26.04 17.03 -2.58
N LEU A 347 -26.27 18.05 -3.41
CA LEU A 347 -26.37 17.88 -4.87
C LEU A 347 -25.10 17.25 -5.44
N GLN A 348 -23.94 17.67 -4.94
CA GLN A 348 -22.66 17.10 -5.33
C GLN A 348 -22.54 15.64 -4.88
N SER A 349 -22.85 15.33 -3.63
CA SER A 349 -22.80 13.98 -3.08
C SER A 349 -23.73 13.00 -3.82
N TRP A 350 -24.96 13.40 -4.11
CA TRP A 350 -25.93 12.56 -4.82
C TRP A 350 -25.44 12.17 -6.22
N SER A 351 -24.74 13.05 -6.93
CA SER A 351 -24.17 12.71 -8.24
C SER A 351 -23.14 11.57 -8.18
N TYR A 352 -22.46 11.37 -7.03
CA TYR A 352 -21.46 10.31 -6.83
C TYR A 352 -22.05 9.00 -6.31
N VAL A 353 -23.28 8.98 -5.80
CA VAL A 353 -23.92 7.75 -5.28
C VAL A 353 -24.00 6.67 -6.37
N SER A 354 -24.27 7.03 -7.62
CA SER A 354 -24.29 6.11 -8.76
C SER A 354 -22.94 5.44 -9.05
N LEU A 355 -21.84 6.01 -8.59
CA LEU A 355 -20.47 5.48 -8.78
C LEU A 355 -20.04 4.52 -7.66
N VAL A 356 -20.74 4.51 -6.52
CA VAL A 356 -20.40 3.62 -5.37
C VAL A 356 -20.34 2.15 -5.77
N PRO A 357 -21.28 1.59 -6.56
CA PRO A 357 -21.16 0.20 -7.03
C PRO A 357 -19.86 -0.05 -7.83
N ILE A 358 -19.43 0.90 -8.65
CA ILE A 358 -18.19 0.80 -9.45
C ILE A 358 -16.98 0.76 -8.51
N PHE A 359 -16.93 1.62 -7.49
CA PHE A 359 -15.85 1.62 -6.50
C PHE A 359 -15.81 0.32 -5.69
N ILE A 360 -16.97 -0.19 -5.28
CA ILE A 360 -17.06 -1.48 -4.57
C ILE A 360 -16.56 -2.61 -5.46
N VAL A 361 -17.06 -2.73 -6.69
CA VAL A 361 -16.65 -3.77 -7.64
C VAL A 361 -15.15 -3.67 -7.95
N GLY A 362 -14.62 -2.46 -8.16
CA GLY A 362 -13.19 -2.22 -8.37
C GLY A 362 -12.31 -2.64 -7.19
N SER A 363 -12.86 -2.64 -5.97
CA SER A 363 -12.17 -3.05 -4.75
C SER A 363 -12.16 -4.57 -4.51
N LEU A 364 -12.93 -5.34 -5.29
CA LEU A 364 -13.08 -6.78 -5.11
C LEU A 364 -12.20 -7.59 -6.09
N PRO A 365 -11.79 -8.82 -5.72
CA PRO A 365 -10.94 -9.69 -6.55
C PRO A 365 -11.74 -10.44 -7.63
N TRP A 366 -12.76 -9.81 -8.26
CA TRP A 366 -13.64 -10.48 -9.21
C TRP A 366 -12.90 -10.92 -10.49
N ALA A 367 -11.97 -10.09 -11.01
CA ALA A 367 -11.25 -10.41 -12.24
C ALA A 367 -10.29 -11.61 -12.08
N PRO A 368 -9.43 -11.67 -11.04
CA PRO A 368 -8.66 -12.88 -10.73
C PRO A 368 -9.54 -14.11 -10.45
N TRP A 369 -10.66 -13.92 -9.74
CA TRP A 369 -11.62 -15.00 -9.46
C TRP A 369 -12.22 -15.54 -10.75
N LEU A 370 -12.69 -14.66 -11.64
CA LEU A 370 -13.26 -15.05 -12.93
C LEU A 370 -12.24 -15.78 -13.81
N ARG A 371 -11.01 -15.23 -13.91
CA ARG A 371 -9.93 -15.86 -14.65
C ARG A 371 -9.64 -17.27 -14.14
N LYS A 372 -9.54 -17.45 -12.81
CA LYS A 372 -9.32 -18.75 -12.19
C LYS A 372 -10.44 -19.72 -12.51
N LYS A 373 -11.69 -19.28 -12.50
CA LYS A 373 -12.87 -20.09 -12.85
C LYS A 373 -12.86 -20.52 -14.31
N ILE A 374 -12.53 -19.61 -15.22
CA ILE A 374 -12.44 -19.90 -16.64
C ILE A 374 -11.29 -20.88 -16.94
N GLN A 375 -10.14 -20.70 -16.31
CA GLN A 375 -9.01 -21.62 -16.43
C GLN A 375 -9.38 -23.02 -15.93
N ALA A 376 -9.93 -23.13 -14.70
CA ALA A 376 -10.36 -24.41 -14.15
C ALA A 376 -11.43 -25.10 -15.02
N TRP A 377 -12.36 -24.33 -15.62
CA TRP A 377 -13.32 -24.88 -16.58
C TRP A 377 -12.64 -25.36 -17.88
N ALA A 378 -11.63 -24.63 -18.36
CA ALA A 378 -10.91 -24.97 -19.58
C ALA A 378 -10.04 -26.23 -19.42
N GLU A 379 -9.39 -26.36 -18.28
CA GLU A 379 -8.53 -27.50 -17.94
C GLU A 379 -9.33 -28.78 -17.62
N GLY A 380 -10.62 -28.66 -17.27
CA GLY A 380 -11.45 -29.76 -16.82
C GLY A 380 -11.32 -30.04 -15.32
N ASP A 381 -12.07 -31.03 -14.83
CA ASP A 381 -12.09 -31.35 -13.40
C ASP A 381 -10.73 -31.91 -12.96
N PRO A 382 -9.95 -31.24 -12.10
CA PRO A 382 -8.67 -31.74 -11.63
C PRO A 382 -8.80 -32.96 -10.71
N HIS A 383 -10.02 -33.37 -10.36
CA HIS A 383 -10.28 -34.52 -9.49
C HIS A 383 -10.53 -35.84 -10.22
N ARG A 384 -10.32 -35.91 -11.53
CA ARG A 384 -10.25 -37.22 -12.20
C ARG A 384 -8.89 -37.88 -11.91
N ILE A 385 -8.77 -38.44 -10.70
CA ILE A 385 -7.75 -39.42 -10.38
C ILE A 385 -8.05 -40.65 -11.23
N ILE A 386 -7.39 -40.79 -12.36
CA ILE A 386 -7.37 -42.08 -13.07
C ILE A 386 -6.42 -42.95 -12.27
N VAL A 387 -6.98 -43.74 -11.35
CA VAL A 387 -6.25 -44.84 -10.74
C VAL A 387 -5.98 -45.83 -11.86
N ALA A 388 -4.75 -45.93 -12.34
CA ALA A 388 -4.35 -46.97 -13.25
C ALA A 388 -4.61 -48.33 -12.57
N ALA A 389 -5.38 -49.19 -13.21
CA ALA A 389 -5.69 -50.50 -12.69
C ALA A 389 -4.35 -51.28 -12.46
N PRO A 390 -4.18 -51.99 -11.32
CA PRO A 390 -2.98 -52.71 -11.07
C PRO A 390 -2.80 -53.82 -12.11
N GLN A 391 -1.68 -53.78 -12.82
CA GLN A 391 -1.25 -54.93 -13.64
C GLN A 391 -1.02 -56.13 -12.73
N LYS A 392 -1.69 -57.25 -13.02
CA LYS A 392 -1.51 -58.51 -12.33
C LYS A 392 -0.03 -58.90 -12.35
N GLY A 393 0.62 -58.88 -11.17
CA GLY A 393 1.93 -59.46 -10.98
C GLY A 393 3.01 -58.65 -10.27
N ASN A 394 2.74 -57.40 -9.87
CA ASN A 394 3.76 -56.61 -9.17
C ASN A 394 3.24 -56.08 -7.83
N THR A 395 3.85 -56.54 -6.71
CA THR A 395 3.46 -56.22 -5.34
C THR A 395 4.07 -54.89 -4.79
N ALA A 396 4.71 -54.12 -5.62
CA ALA A 396 5.17 -52.77 -5.24
C ALA A 396 4.10 -51.76 -5.64
N VAL A 397 3.50 -51.06 -4.66
CA VAL A 397 2.60 -49.93 -4.89
C VAL A 397 3.40 -48.82 -5.58
N PRO A 398 3.11 -48.47 -6.86
CA PRO A 398 3.83 -47.39 -7.49
C PRO A 398 3.46 -46.07 -6.83
N PRO A 399 4.38 -45.11 -6.69
CA PRO A 399 4.05 -43.76 -6.25
C PRO A 399 2.96 -43.20 -7.16
N CYS A 400 1.96 -42.52 -6.61
CA CYS A 400 0.89 -41.87 -7.34
C CYS A 400 1.52 -41.01 -8.45
N GLN A 401 1.51 -41.48 -9.68
CA GLN A 401 1.83 -40.65 -10.83
C GLN A 401 0.57 -39.83 -11.09
N VAL A 402 0.66 -38.54 -10.79
CA VAL A 402 -0.25 -37.56 -11.36
C VAL A 402 -0.01 -37.61 -12.86
N VAL A 403 -0.88 -38.28 -13.60
CA VAL A 403 -0.87 -38.22 -15.07
C VAL A 403 -1.33 -36.81 -15.43
N CYS A 404 -0.37 -35.99 -15.81
CA CYS A 404 -0.66 -34.70 -16.40
C CYS A 404 -1.42 -34.92 -17.73
N GLU A 405 -2.63 -34.53 -17.76
CA GLU A 405 -3.40 -33.77 -18.71
C GLU A 405 -3.17 -34.03 -20.21
N GLY A 406 -4.23 -34.50 -20.84
CA GLY A 406 -4.38 -34.34 -22.29
C GLY A 406 -4.53 -32.85 -22.64
N PRO A 407 -4.22 -32.44 -23.89
CA PRO A 407 -4.34 -31.06 -24.31
C PRO A 407 -5.78 -30.53 -24.10
N VAL A 408 -5.88 -29.27 -23.64
CA VAL A 408 -7.16 -28.58 -23.47
C VAL A 408 -8.00 -28.75 -24.76
N PRO A 409 -9.28 -29.17 -24.68
CA PRO A 409 -10.12 -29.34 -25.86
C PRO A 409 -10.14 -28.04 -26.69
N ALA A 410 -9.97 -28.16 -28.01
CA ALA A 410 -9.82 -27.02 -28.91
C ALA A 410 -10.96 -25.99 -28.78
N GLY A 411 -12.17 -26.42 -28.50
CA GLY A 411 -13.30 -25.51 -28.24
C GLY A 411 -13.12 -24.69 -26.97
N ARG A 412 -12.64 -25.30 -25.89
CA ARG A 412 -12.36 -24.59 -24.62
C ARG A 412 -11.17 -23.65 -24.74
N ALA A 413 -10.12 -24.04 -25.43
CA ALA A 413 -8.98 -23.20 -25.72
C ALA A 413 -9.38 -21.92 -26.48
N ARG A 414 -10.27 -22.03 -27.46
CA ARG A 414 -10.82 -20.87 -28.20
C ARG A 414 -11.57 -19.90 -27.28
N VAL A 415 -12.36 -20.41 -26.34
CA VAL A 415 -13.07 -19.58 -25.35
C VAL A 415 -12.08 -18.82 -24.47
N VAL A 416 -11.04 -19.49 -23.94
CA VAL A 416 -9.98 -18.82 -23.14
C VAL A 416 -9.30 -17.73 -23.97
N THR A 417 -8.97 -18.01 -25.21
CA THR A 417 -8.35 -17.01 -26.11
C THR A 417 -9.30 -15.83 -26.34
N ALA A 418 -10.59 -16.08 -26.61
CA ALA A 418 -11.57 -15.01 -26.80
C ALA A 418 -11.72 -14.14 -25.55
N VAL A 419 -11.76 -14.75 -24.36
CA VAL A 419 -11.83 -14.01 -23.07
C VAL A 419 -10.57 -13.16 -22.86
N ASN A 420 -9.38 -13.68 -23.18
CA ASN A 420 -8.14 -12.92 -23.07
C ASN A 420 -8.12 -11.73 -24.04
N VAL A 421 -8.56 -11.92 -25.30
CA VAL A 421 -8.69 -10.85 -26.30
C VAL A 421 -9.68 -9.78 -25.82
N LEU A 422 -10.84 -10.17 -25.33
CA LEU A 422 -11.82 -9.23 -24.76
C LEU A 422 -11.27 -8.46 -23.56
N ALA A 423 -10.50 -9.12 -22.71
CA ALA A 423 -9.82 -8.46 -21.59
C ALA A 423 -8.78 -7.44 -22.07
N ASP A 424 -8.00 -7.77 -23.11
CA ASP A 424 -7.01 -6.84 -23.70
C ASP A 424 -7.70 -5.65 -24.38
N VAL A 425 -8.81 -5.86 -25.09
CA VAL A 425 -9.64 -4.79 -25.68
C VAL A 425 -10.22 -3.88 -24.57
N ALA A 426 -10.71 -4.46 -23.48
CA ALA A 426 -11.20 -3.69 -22.34
C ALA A 426 -10.08 -2.87 -21.68
N LEU A 427 -8.88 -3.42 -21.56
CA LEU A 427 -7.70 -2.68 -21.05
C LEU A 427 -7.28 -1.54 -21.99
N LEU A 428 -7.35 -1.75 -23.30
CA LEU A 428 -7.11 -0.67 -24.27
C LEU A 428 -8.14 0.45 -24.12
N ALA A 429 -9.42 0.11 -23.95
CA ALA A 429 -10.46 1.09 -23.68
C ALA A 429 -10.20 1.87 -22.37
N VAL A 430 -9.82 1.18 -21.29
CA VAL A 430 -9.41 1.81 -20.02
C VAL A 430 -8.23 2.75 -20.25
N PHE A 431 -7.23 2.34 -20.99
CA PHE A 431 -6.07 3.19 -21.30
C PHE A 431 -6.46 4.46 -22.07
N VAL A 432 -7.26 4.32 -23.14
CA VAL A 432 -7.73 5.47 -23.94
C VAL A 432 -8.57 6.42 -23.10
N LEU A 433 -9.53 5.91 -22.32
CA LEU A 433 -10.36 6.73 -21.43
C LEU A 433 -9.51 7.45 -20.36
N SER A 434 -8.49 6.77 -19.83
CA SER A 434 -7.55 7.38 -18.88
C SER A 434 -6.76 8.51 -19.52
N CYS A 435 -6.25 8.32 -20.75
CA CYS A 435 -5.56 9.38 -21.50
C CYS A 435 -6.49 10.58 -21.77
N MET A 436 -7.71 10.33 -22.21
CA MET A 436 -8.71 11.38 -22.42
C MET A 436 -8.99 12.18 -21.13
N SER A 437 -9.15 11.47 -20.01
CA SER A 437 -9.38 12.10 -18.72
C SER A 437 -8.18 12.93 -18.25
N VAL A 438 -6.94 12.45 -18.44
CA VAL A 438 -5.72 13.22 -18.12
C VAL A 438 -5.63 14.50 -18.94
N VAL A 439 -5.98 14.46 -20.22
CA VAL A 439 -5.92 15.63 -21.11
C VAL A 439 -7.02 16.64 -20.75
N SER A 440 -8.18 16.18 -20.32
CA SER A 440 -9.34 17.03 -20.02
C SER A 440 -9.38 17.56 -18.58
N SER A 441 -8.60 16.99 -17.66
CA SER A 441 -8.60 17.37 -16.25
C SER A 441 -7.37 18.21 -15.88
N SER A 442 -7.51 19.07 -14.84
CA SER A 442 -6.37 19.67 -14.17
C SER A 442 -5.50 18.58 -13.52
N TYR A 443 -4.20 18.87 -13.38
CA TYR A 443 -3.26 17.97 -12.70
C TYR A 443 -3.75 17.65 -11.28
N ASN A 444 -3.98 16.36 -11.01
CA ASN A 444 -4.28 15.85 -9.69
C ASN A 444 -3.06 15.06 -9.19
N PRO A 445 -2.25 15.62 -8.26
CA PRO A 445 -1.06 14.96 -7.75
C PRO A 445 -1.43 13.66 -7.03
N PHE A 446 -0.45 12.79 -6.90
CA PHE A 446 -0.59 11.60 -6.08
C PHE A 446 -0.78 12.00 -4.59
N ILE A 447 -1.71 11.35 -3.91
CA ILE A 447 -2.13 11.73 -2.55
C ILE A 447 -0.97 11.79 -1.54
N TYR A 448 0.08 11.00 -1.71
CA TYR A 448 1.29 11.03 -0.87
C TYR A 448 2.15 12.27 -1.02
N PHE A 449 1.91 13.14 -2.01
CA PHE A 449 2.55 14.44 -2.06
C PHE A 449 1.92 15.47 -1.10
N GLN A 450 0.81 15.11 -0.48
CA GLN A 450 0.09 15.97 0.46
C GLN A 450 0.53 15.76 1.93
N PHE A 451 1.40 14.75 2.19
CA PHE A 451 1.83 14.38 3.54
C PHE A 451 3.32 14.51 3.77
#